data_bf1ca4b16fde3b12d21f394a7ce1220a
#
_entry.id   bf1ca4b16fde3b12d21f394a7ce1220a
#
_cell.length_a   1.000
_cell.length_b   1.000
_cell.length_c   1.000
_cell.angle_alpha   90.00
_cell.angle_beta   90.00
_cell.angle_gamma   90.00
#
_symmetry.space_group_name_H-M   'P 1'
#
loop_
_entity.id
_entity.type
_entity.pdbx_description
1 polymer ?
#
loop_
_entity_poly.entity_id
_entity_poly.type
_entity_poly.pdbx_seq_one_letter_code
_entity_poly.pdbx_strand_id
1 'polypeptide(L)'
;MIALLRAMDMPARYAACYAPGLRPMDFHAVAEAYVDGSWYVIDATRLSSRRSLVRIATGRDAADCAFLSYHGGYVGLQRMRVDALVVPGDVADAEVAAAQDAAAAASDPALDDFAELVQLA
;
A
#
# COMPACT_ATOMS: atom_id res chain seq x y z
N MET A 1 2.26 9.92 6.66
CA MET A 1 3.40 9.14 6.14
C MET A 1 4.06 9.80 4.92
N ILE A 2 3.40 9.93 3.76
CA ILE A 2 4.00 10.48 2.52
C ILE A 2 4.64 11.86 2.73
N ALA A 3 3.96 12.78 3.42
CA ALA A 3 4.50 14.11 3.70
C ALA A 3 5.79 14.05 4.53
N LEU A 4 5.88 13.15 5.50
CA LEU A 4 7.06 12.91 6.31
C LEU A 4 8.22 12.39 5.45
N LEU A 5 7.98 11.38 4.64
CA LEU A 5 8.99 10.83 3.74
C LEU A 5 9.56 11.91 2.81
N ARG A 6 8.66 12.71 2.21
CA ARG A 6 9.08 13.83 1.36
C ARG A 6 9.85 14.93 2.10
N ALA A 7 9.48 15.20 3.35
CA ALA A 7 10.22 16.16 4.19
C ALA A 7 11.64 15.68 4.55
N MET A 8 11.90 14.39 4.40
CA MET A 8 13.22 13.75 4.57
C MET A 8 13.92 13.52 3.22
N ASP A 9 13.53 14.25 2.18
CA ASP A 9 14.06 14.14 0.81
C ASP A 9 13.91 12.73 0.19
N MET A 10 13.00 11.91 0.72
CA MET A 10 12.70 10.60 0.19
C MET A 10 11.52 10.68 -0.79
N PRO A 11 11.70 10.34 -2.08
CA PRO A 11 10.60 10.30 -3.02
C PRO A 11 9.54 9.31 -2.55
N ALA A 12 8.30 9.80 -2.42
CA ALA A 12 7.19 8.99 -1.96
C ALA A 12 5.92 9.31 -2.71
N ARG A 13 5.03 8.31 -2.87
CA ARG A 13 3.75 8.45 -3.54
C ARG A 13 2.64 7.72 -2.79
N TYR A 14 1.42 8.14 -3.07
CA TYR A 14 0.22 7.46 -2.62
C TYR A 14 -0.08 6.27 -3.54
N ALA A 15 -0.50 5.16 -2.98
CA ALA A 15 -1.00 4.02 -3.72
C ALA A 15 -2.34 3.56 -3.15
N ALA A 16 -3.37 3.56 -4.01
CA ALA A 16 -4.65 2.91 -3.73
C ALA A 16 -4.55 1.44 -4.11
N CYS A 17 -5.07 0.55 -3.29
CA CYS A 17 -5.00 -0.88 -3.51
C CYS A 17 -6.23 -1.63 -3.02
N TYR A 18 -6.44 -2.83 -3.55
CA TYR A 18 -7.24 -3.85 -2.89
C TYR A 18 -6.38 -4.51 -1.81
N ALA A 19 -7.00 -4.77 -0.66
CA ALA A 19 -6.34 -5.36 0.50
C ALA A 19 -7.12 -6.59 0.99
N PRO A 20 -6.91 -7.78 0.40
CA PRO A 20 -7.55 -8.99 0.86
C PRO A 20 -7.31 -9.21 2.35
N GLY A 21 -8.40 -9.52 3.08
CA GLY A 21 -8.33 -9.69 4.53
C GLY A 21 -8.68 -8.47 5.36
N LEU A 22 -8.79 -7.28 4.75
CA LEU A 22 -9.27 -6.08 5.44
C LEU A 22 -10.69 -6.28 6.00
N ARG A 23 -10.97 -5.80 7.20
CA ARG A 23 -12.28 -5.93 7.86
C ARG A 23 -12.70 -4.62 8.55
N PRO A 24 -13.82 -4.00 8.12
CA PRO A 24 -14.65 -4.38 6.95
C PRO A 24 -13.87 -4.26 5.65
N MET A 25 -14.28 -5.01 4.61
CA MET A 25 -13.63 -4.97 3.30
C MET A 25 -13.87 -3.61 2.65
N ASP A 26 -12.78 -2.98 2.20
CA ASP A 26 -12.79 -1.67 1.54
C ASP A 26 -11.52 -1.51 0.69
N PHE A 27 -11.43 -0.41 -0.02
CA PHE A 27 -10.16 0.04 -0.58
C PHE A 27 -9.17 0.36 0.54
N HIS A 28 -7.90 0.12 0.27
CA HIS A 28 -6.83 0.45 1.19
C HIS A 28 -5.86 1.44 0.54
N ALA A 29 -5.20 2.20 1.38
CA ALA A 29 -4.24 3.20 0.96
C ALA A 29 -2.91 2.98 1.69
N VAL A 30 -1.84 2.95 0.92
CA VAL A 30 -0.49 2.82 1.44
C VAL A 30 0.42 3.90 0.86
N ALA A 31 1.55 4.15 1.51
CA ALA A 31 2.62 4.90 0.91
C ALA A 31 3.54 3.97 0.13
N GLU A 32 4.13 4.47 -0.94
CA GLU A 32 5.28 3.85 -1.57
C GLU A 32 6.45 4.84 -1.52
N ALA A 33 7.61 4.40 -1.04
CA ALA A 33 8.86 5.15 -1.03
C ALA A 33 9.82 4.61 -2.07
N TYR A 34 10.60 5.49 -2.70
CA TYR A 34 11.62 5.10 -3.67
C TYR A 34 12.98 5.11 -2.99
N VAL A 35 13.59 3.94 -2.89
CA VAL A 35 14.88 3.70 -2.24
C VAL A 35 15.72 2.82 -3.15
N ASP A 36 16.97 3.19 -3.37
CA ASP A 36 17.95 2.42 -4.13
C ASP A 36 17.43 1.85 -5.46
N GLY A 37 16.70 2.69 -6.21
CA GLY A 37 16.22 2.30 -7.54
C GLY A 37 14.89 1.54 -7.56
N SER A 38 14.26 1.31 -6.42
CA SER A 38 13.03 0.52 -6.29
C SER A 38 11.95 1.21 -5.44
N TRP A 39 10.68 0.87 -5.70
CA TRP A 39 9.55 1.32 -4.90
C TRP A 39 9.20 0.29 -3.83
N TYR A 40 9.15 0.73 -2.58
CA TYR A 40 8.80 -0.10 -1.42
C TYR A 40 7.48 0.34 -0.81
N VAL A 41 6.61 -0.62 -0.52
CA VAL A 41 5.33 -0.37 0.15
C VAL A 41 5.54 -0.16 1.63
N ILE A 42 5.02 0.96 2.13
CA ILE A 42 5.00 1.32 3.56
C ILE A 42 3.54 1.42 3.98
N ASP A 43 3.07 0.43 4.72
CA ASP A 43 1.75 0.43 5.33
C ASP A 43 1.87 0.65 6.85
N ALA A 44 1.72 1.89 7.28
CA ALA A 44 1.78 2.25 8.69
C ALA A 44 0.61 1.69 9.50
N THR A 45 -0.50 1.34 8.85
CA THR A 45 -1.69 0.83 9.54
C THR A 45 -1.62 -0.66 9.82
N ARG A 46 -0.86 -1.41 9.02
CA ARG A 46 -0.70 -2.87 9.11
C ARG A 46 -2.03 -3.64 9.14
N LEU A 47 -3.07 -3.08 8.51
CA LEU A 47 -4.41 -3.67 8.52
C LEU A 47 -4.54 -4.86 7.56
N SER A 48 -3.61 -5.03 6.64
CA SER A 48 -3.59 -6.15 5.68
C SER A 48 -2.15 -6.58 5.40
N SER A 49 -1.98 -7.81 4.95
CA SER A 49 -0.68 -8.30 4.51
C SER A 49 -0.20 -7.53 3.27
N ARG A 50 1.00 -6.97 3.32
CA ARG A 50 1.61 -6.27 2.18
C ARG A 50 1.76 -7.16 0.94
N ARG A 51 1.86 -8.47 1.12
CA ARG A 51 2.01 -9.46 0.04
C ARG A 51 0.75 -9.66 -0.79
N SER A 52 -0.42 -9.46 -0.18
CA SER A 52 -1.71 -9.62 -0.83
C SER A 52 -2.28 -8.32 -1.40
N LEU A 53 -1.56 -7.21 -1.30
CA LEU A 53 -2.00 -5.93 -1.83
C LEU A 53 -1.97 -5.94 -3.36
N VAL A 54 -3.08 -5.58 -3.99
CA VAL A 54 -3.17 -5.38 -5.43
C VAL A 54 -3.31 -3.90 -5.71
N ARG A 55 -2.27 -3.29 -6.29
CA ARG A 55 -2.25 -1.87 -6.61
C ARG A 55 -3.24 -1.55 -7.72
N ILE A 56 -4.08 -0.53 -7.46
CA ILE A 56 -5.08 -0.01 -8.41
C ILE A 56 -4.52 1.22 -9.12
N ALA A 57 -4.04 2.19 -8.35
CA ALA A 57 -3.55 3.45 -8.87
C ALA A 57 -2.49 4.05 -7.95
N THR A 58 -1.64 4.91 -8.50
CA THR A 58 -0.67 5.70 -7.75
C THR A 58 -0.81 7.18 -8.09
N GLY A 59 -0.52 8.04 -7.13
CA GLY A 59 -0.60 9.48 -7.30
C GLY A 59 0.22 10.24 -6.25
N ARG A 60 0.18 11.55 -6.31
CA ARG A 60 0.84 12.42 -5.32
C ARG A 60 0.18 12.30 -3.95
N ASP A 61 -1.16 12.16 -3.97
CA ASP A 61 -2.02 12.06 -2.80
C ASP A 61 -3.32 11.33 -3.14
N ALA A 62 -4.27 11.29 -2.20
CA ALA A 62 -5.55 10.61 -2.35
C ALA A 62 -6.43 11.22 -3.47
N ALA A 63 -6.28 12.50 -3.79
CA ALA A 63 -7.09 13.13 -4.82
C ALA A 63 -6.74 12.61 -6.22
N ASP A 64 -5.46 12.31 -6.48
CA ASP A 64 -5.01 11.70 -7.73
C ASP A 64 -5.52 10.25 -7.91
N CYS A 65 -5.90 9.59 -6.82
CA CYS A 65 -6.36 8.19 -6.80
C CYS A 65 -7.82 8.05 -6.37
N ALA A 66 -8.62 9.12 -6.49
CA ALA A 66 -10.02 9.09 -6.11
C ALA A 66 -10.81 8.09 -6.96
N PHE A 67 -11.57 7.20 -6.32
CA PHE A 67 -12.45 6.25 -7.02
C PHE A 67 -13.71 6.92 -7.63
N LEU A 68 -14.01 8.14 -7.21
CA LEU A 68 -15.10 8.96 -7.73
C LEU A 68 -14.67 10.41 -7.77
N SER A 69 -14.79 11.03 -8.94
CA SER A 69 -14.61 12.47 -9.13
C SER A 69 -15.83 13.03 -9.84
N TYR A 70 -16.27 14.22 -9.44
CA TYR A 70 -17.37 14.90 -10.08
C TYR A 70 -17.11 16.40 -10.22
N HIS A 71 -17.71 17.00 -11.23
CA HIS A 71 -17.58 18.42 -11.52
C HIS A 71 -18.97 19.06 -11.65
N GLY A 72 -19.27 20.00 -10.74
CA GLY A 72 -20.58 20.66 -10.65
C GLY A 72 -21.67 19.75 -10.09
N GLY A 73 -22.70 20.33 -9.51
CA GLY A 73 -23.81 19.63 -8.90
C GLY A 73 -23.47 18.87 -7.60
N TYR A 74 -24.42 18.09 -7.14
CA TYR A 74 -24.29 17.23 -5.96
C TYR A 74 -24.36 15.77 -6.34
N VAL A 75 -23.42 14.97 -5.83
CA VAL A 75 -23.38 13.53 -6.01
C VAL A 75 -23.42 12.86 -4.64
N GLY A 76 -24.40 11.99 -4.43
CA GLY A 76 -24.53 11.16 -3.24
C GLY A 76 -24.21 9.70 -3.53
N LEU A 77 -23.16 9.16 -2.95
CA LEU A 77 -22.86 7.73 -3.03
C LEU A 77 -23.91 6.95 -2.22
N GLN A 78 -24.71 6.14 -2.90
CA GLN A 78 -25.77 5.34 -2.27
C GLN A 78 -25.28 4.00 -1.76
N ARG A 79 -24.37 3.37 -2.50
CA ARG A 79 -23.82 2.06 -2.15
C ARG A 79 -22.45 1.86 -2.80
N MET A 80 -21.55 1.27 -2.05
CA MET A 80 -20.28 0.76 -2.55
C MET A 80 -20.06 -0.64 -1.99
N ARG A 81 -19.51 -1.53 -2.77
CA ARG A 81 -19.08 -2.85 -2.32
C ARG A 81 -17.72 -3.14 -2.91
N VAL A 82 -16.82 -3.57 -2.08
CA VAL A 82 -15.47 -4.01 -2.46
C VAL A 82 -15.30 -5.45 -2.00
N ASP A 83 -14.87 -6.31 -2.91
CA ASP A 83 -14.53 -7.70 -2.61
C ASP A 83 -13.14 -8.00 -3.16
N ALA A 84 -12.28 -8.54 -2.32
CA ALA A 84 -10.95 -9.00 -2.70
C ALA A 84 -10.59 -10.25 -1.92
N LEU A 85 -10.20 -11.30 -2.62
CA LEU A 85 -9.89 -12.61 -2.05
C LEU A 85 -8.51 -13.04 -2.51
N VAL A 86 -7.77 -13.68 -1.61
CA VAL A 86 -6.56 -14.41 -1.99
C VAL A 86 -7.00 -15.76 -2.54
N VAL A 87 -6.70 -16.03 -3.80
CA VAL A 87 -6.88 -17.35 -4.40
C VAL A 87 -5.61 -18.14 -4.11
N PRO A 88 -5.68 -19.31 -3.47
CA PRO A 88 -4.51 -20.18 -3.32
C PRO A 88 -3.96 -20.51 -4.70
N GLY A 89 -2.72 -20.09 -4.96
CA GLY A 89 -2.02 -20.39 -6.21
C GLY A 89 -1.39 -21.76 -6.20
N ASP A 90 -1.00 -22.23 -7.38
CA ASP A 90 -0.13 -23.40 -7.54
C ASP A 90 1.27 -23.15 -6.94
N VAL A 91 2.04 -24.22 -6.78
CA VAL A 91 3.37 -24.23 -6.14
C VAL A 91 4.32 -23.15 -6.69
N ALA A 92 4.15 -22.76 -7.96
CA ALA A 92 4.92 -21.68 -8.57
C ALA A 92 4.70 -20.30 -7.91
N ASP A 93 3.48 -20.01 -7.48
CA ASP A 93 3.17 -18.75 -6.78
C ASP A 93 3.76 -18.72 -5.36
N ALA A 94 3.86 -19.90 -4.72
CA ALA A 94 4.51 -20.04 -3.42
C ALA A 94 6.02 -19.80 -3.51
N GLU A 95 6.67 -20.23 -4.60
CA GLU A 95 8.11 -19.98 -4.83
C GLU A 95 8.40 -18.51 -5.13
N VAL A 96 7.55 -17.84 -5.93
CA VAL A 96 7.66 -16.40 -6.19
C VAL A 96 7.43 -15.59 -4.90
N ALA A 97 6.45 -15.98 -4.10
CA ALA A 97 6.20 -15.36 -2.80
C ALA A 97 7.39 -15.55 -1.84
N ALA A 98 7.95 -16.76 -1.78
CA ALA A 98 9.12 -17.06 -0.95
C ALA A 98 10.38 -16.30 -1.41
N ALA A 99 10.57 -16.14 -2.72
CA ALA A 99 11.68 -15.37 -3.27
C ALA A 99 11.54 -13.86 -2.99
N GLN A 100 10.32 -13.34 -3.05
CA GLN A 100 10.01 -11.95 -2.68
C GLN A 100 10.21 -11.72 -1.18
N ASP A 101 9.91 -12.71 -0.35
CA ASP A 101 10.15 -12.68 1.09
C ASP A 101 11.61 -12.70 1.45
N ALA A 102 12.38 -13.54 0.79
CA ALA A 102 13.82 -13.60 0.98
C ALA A 102 14.48 -12.27 0.56
N ALA A 103 13.98 -11.63 -0.50
CA ALA A 103 14.44 -10.31 -0.93
C ALA A 103 14.01 -9.20 0.04
N ALA A 104 12.82 -9.30 0.63
CA ALA A 104 12.34 -8.35 1.65
C ALA A 104 13.04 -8.55 3.01
N ALA A 105 13.39 -9.78 3.35
CA ALA A 105 14.16 -10.10 4.57
C ALA A 105 15.66 -9.77 4.43
N ALA A 106 16.17 -9.72 3.21
CA ALA A 106 17.54 -9.27 2.90
C ALA A 106 17.65 -7.73 2.80
N SER A 107 16.52 -7.01 2.76
CA SER A 107 16.51 -5.55 2.86
C SER A 107 16.75 -5.15 4.31
N ASP A 108 17.82 -4.42 4.49
CA ASP A 108 18.47 -3.86 5.67
C ASP A 108 17.56 -3.70 6.91
N PRO A 109 17.94 -4.27 8.09
CA PRO A 109 17.24 -4.07 9.36
C PRO A 109 17.07 -2.59 9.74
N ALA A 110 17.83 -1.67 9.17
CA ALA A 110 17.65 -0.24 9.34
C ALA A 110 16.28 0.30 8.89
N LEU A 111 15.58 -0.39 8.01
CA LEU A 111 14.22 -0.01 7.58
C LEU A 111 13.13 -0.47 8.56
N ASP A 112 13.38 -1.54 9.31
CA ASP A 112 12.47 -1.98 10.38
C ASP A 112 12.62 -1.08 11.62
N ASP A 113 13.82 -0.64 11.96
CA ASP A 113 14.09 0.37 12.99
C ASP A 113 13.43 1.71 12.65
N PHE A 114 13.37 2.07 11.37
CA PHE A 114 12.71 3.31 10.92
C PHE A 114 11.20 3.26 11.10
N ALA A 115 10.59 2.11 10.85
CA ALA A 115 9.16 1.89 11.08
C ALA A 115 8.80 1.96 12.58
N GLU A 116 9.71 1.56 13.45
CA GLU A 116 9.55 1.62 14.90
C GLU A 116 9.73 3.04 15.45
N LEU A 117 10.67 3.82 14.91
CA LEU A 117 10.88 5.23 15.25
C LEU A 117 9.67 6.12 14.92
N VAL A 118 8.96 5.83 13.85
CA VAL A 118 7.75 6.57 13.44
C VAL A 118 6.54 6.22 14.32
N GLN A 119 6.57 5.12 15.09
CA GLN A 119 5.52 4.77 16.07
C GLN A 119 5.68 5.51 17.40
N LEU A 120 6.83 6.14 17.66
CA LEU A 120 7.11 6.83 18.93
C LEU A 120 6.99 8.35 18.85
N ALA A 121 6.63 8.89 17.67
CA ALA A 121 6.39 10.31 17.43
C ALA A 121 4.90 10.60 17.19
#